data_29a87f141215fc3a81dee7a591ae224f
#
_entry.id   29a87f141215fc3a81dee7a591ae224f
#
_cell.length_a   1.000
_cell.length_b   1.000
_cell.length_c   1.000
_cell.angle_alpha   90.00
_cell.angle_beta   90.00
_cell.angle_gamma   90.00
#
_symmetry.space_group_name_H-M   'P 1'
#
loop_
_entity.id
_entity.type
_entity.pdbx_description
1 polymer ?
#
loop_
_entity_poly.entity_id
_entity_poly.type
_entity_poly.pdbx_seq_one_letter_code
_entity_poly.pdbx_strand_id
1 'polypeptide(L)'
;KFHNYINCIEGVYHTGQRDMQRIRISKDAYAAGFRIKHIGEVLYSQVKNEFDAVVDKCEVVIYTDPAECTRIRHEVAIPIFNKRDERLDQLTDESVDVYYSCILCQAFSPSHVCVVTPERLGLCGAVSWLDAKATHQLDPNGPCQEITKERVIDENPVSYTHLTLPTT
;
A
#
# COMPACT_ATOMS: atom_id res chain seq x y z
N LYS A 1 -15.98 5.85 16.21
CA LYS A 1 -15.82 7.02 15.32
C LYS A 1 -14.53 6.90 14.48
N PHE A 2 -13.42 6.52 15.07
CA PHE A 2 -12.17 6.22 14.39
C PHE A 2 -12.30 5.03 13.45
N HIS A 3 -13.03 4.01 13.84
CA HIS A 3 -13.28 2.81 13.07
C HIS A 3 -13.99 3.10 11.74
N ASN A 4 -15.01 3.97 11.74
CA ASN A 4 -15.67 4.39 10.50
C ASN A 4 -14.75 5.16 9.54
N TYR A 5 -13.76 5.83 10.09
CA TYR A 5 -12.73 6.52 9.31
C TYR A 5 -11.78 5.55 8.62
N ILE A 6 -11.34 4.57 9.37
CA ILE A 6 -10.49 3.49 8.90
C ILE A 6 -11.23 2.70 7.81
N ASN A 7 -12.50 2.38 8.00
CA ASN A 7 -13.31 1.68 6.99
C ASN A 7 -13.46 2.47 5.68
N CYS A 8 -13.52 3.80 5.71
CA CYS A 8 -13.52 4.62 4.50
C CYS A 8 -12.19 4.51 3.76
N ILE A 9 -11.08 4.54 4.48
CA ILE A 9 -9.73 4.36 3.92
C ILE A 9 -9.56 2.93 3.40
N GLU A 10 -10.02 1.93 4.14
CA GLU A 10 -10.03 0.52 3.74
C GLU A 10 -10.81 0.30 2.44
N GLY A 11 -12.00 0.87 2.31
CA GLY A 11 -12.80 0.77 1.08
C GLY A 11 -12.08 1.30 -0.15
N VAL A 12 -11.37 2.41 -0.02
CA VAL A 12 -10.55 2.99 -1.10
C VAL A 12 -9.28 2.17 -1.34
N TYR A 13 -8.68 1.66 -0.29
CA TYR A 13 -7.49 0.82 -0.37
C TYR A 13 -7.78 -0.47 -1.14
N HIS A 14 -8.92 -1.12 -0.86
CA HIS A 14 -9.36 -2.33 -1.56
C HIS A 14 -9.79 -2.10 -3.01
N THR A 15 -10.14 -0.89 -3.40
CA THR A 15 -10.48 -0.58 -4.80
C THR A 15 -9.27 -0.42 -5.71
N GLY A 16 -8.06 -0.41 -5.16
CA GLY A 16 -6.82 -0.30 -5.92
C GLY A 16 -6.64 1.04 -6.64
N GLN A 17 -7.34 2.06 -6.21
CA GLN A 17 -7.36 3.35 -6.91
C GLN A 17 -6.25 4.27 -6.40
N ARG A 18 -5.32 4.59 -7.25
CA ARG A 18 -4.36 5.68 -7.09
C ARG A 18 -5.04 7.01 -7.43
N ASP A 19 -6.09 7.37 -6.67
CA ASP A 19 -6.92 8.52 -6.97
C ASP A 19 -7.17 9.41 -5.74
N MET A 20 -7.87 10.50 -5.97
CA MET A 20 -8.32 11.41 -4.91
C MET A 20 -9.33 10.72 -3.99
N GLN A 21 -9.16 10.93 -2.70
CA GLN A 21 -10.08 10.40 -1.71
C GLN A 21 -11.02 11.47 -1.20
N ARG A 22 -12.30 11.10 -1.02
CA ARG A 22 -13.29 11.96 -0.39
C ARG A 22 -13.46 11.59 1.07
N ILE A 23 -13.02 12.46 1.94
CA ILE A 23 -13.13 12.28 3.39
C ILE A 23 -14.26 13.16 3.91
N ARG A 24 -15.19 12.55 4.65
CA ARG A 24 -16.27 13.26 5.33
C ARG A 24 -16.03 13.28 6.83
N ILE A 25 -15.97 14.47 7.39
CA ILE A 25 -15.93 14.68 8.84
C ILE A 25 -17.38 14.90 9.31
N SER A 26 -17.85 14.09 10.25
CA SER A 26 -19.19 14.27 10.82
C SER A 26 -19.28 15.59 11.59
N LYS A 27 -20.48 16.16 11.67
CA LYS A 27 -20.72 17.37 12.46
C LYS A 27 -20.30 17.21 13.92
N ASP A 28 -20.59 16.05 14.51
CA ASP A 28 -20.22 15.74 15.89
C ASP A 28 -18.71 15.65 16.09
N ALA A 29 -17.99 15.01 15.16
CA ALA A 29 -16.54 14.96 15.20
C ALA A 29 -15.93 16.36 15.05
N TYR A 30 -16.48 17.18 14.15
CA TYR A 30 -16.05 18.56 13.96
C TYR A 30 -16.30 19.41 15.23
N ALA A 31 -17.49 19.28 15.85
CA ALA A 31 -17.83 19.94 17.10
C ALA A 31 -16.92 19.48 18.26
N ALA A 32 -16.50 18.22 18.27
CA ALA A 32 -15.53 17.67 19.22
C ALA A 32 -14.08 18.08 18.93
N GLY A 33 -13.84 19.00 17.98
CA GLY A 33 -12.51 19.54 17.68
C GLY A 33 -11.72 18.77 16.62
N PHE A 34 -12.28 17.71 16.01
CA PHE A 34 -11.57 16.98 14.95
C PHE A 34 -11.43 17.87 13.70
N ARG A 35 -10.24 17.86 13.11
CA ARG A 35 -9.89 18.61 11.90
C ARG A 35 -9.06 17.73 10.98
N ILE A 36 -8.95 18.11 9.70
CA ILE A 36 -8.22 17.34 8.69
C ILE A 36 -6.74 17.14 9.05
N LYS A 37 -6.13 18.08 9.76
CA LYS A 37 -4.75 17.94 10.25
C LYS A 37 -4.53 16.69 11.10
N HIS A 38 -5.55 16.25 11.84
CA HIS A 38 -5.47 15.06 12.67
C HIS A 38 -5.38 13.78 11.83
N ILE A 39 -5.85 13.82 10.58
CA ILE A 39 -5.64 12.73 9.61
C ILE A 39 -4.17 12.66 9.23
N GLY A 40 -3.54 13.81 8.96
CA GLY A 40 -2.11 13.88 8.70
C GLY A 40 -1.28 13.34 9.87
N GLU A 41 -1.66 13.69 11.10
CA GLU A 41 -1.00 13.19 12.31
C GLU A 41 -1.11 11.67 12.44
N VAL A 42 -2.28 11.09 12.13
CA VAL A 42 -2.49 9.63 12.13
C VAL A 42 -1.66 8.94 11.04
N LEU A 43 -1.67 9.48 9.83
CA LEU A 43 -0.89 8.93 8.72
C LEU A 43 0.61 8.99 9.02
N TYR A 44 1.09 10.10 9.56
CA TYR A 44 2.50 10.24 9.95
C TYR A 44 2.87 9.25 11.05
N SER A 45 2.00 9.10 12.06
CA SER A 45 2.18 8.12 13.13
C SER A 45 2.25 6.69 12.60
N GLN A 46 1.43 6.36 11.59
CA GLN A 46 1.45 5.05 10.93
C GLN A 46 2.78 4.84 10.19
N VAL A 47 3.22 5.82 9.41
CA VAL A 47 4.53 5.76 8.73
C VAL A 47 5.66 5.59 9.73
N LYS A 48 5.62 6.28 10.87
CA LYS A 48 6.60 6.14 11.93
C LYS A 48 6.63 4.73 12.52
N ASN A 49 5.48 4.12 12.74
CA ASN A 49 5.40 2.78 13.30
C ASN A 49 5.88 1.70 12.33
N GLU A 50 5.60 1.86 11.04
CA GLU A 50 5.93 0.86 10.01
C GLU A 50 7.33 1.07 9.42
N PHE A 51 7.82 2.30 9.38
CA PHE A 51 9.05 2.68 8.66
C PHE A 51 9.87 3.72 9.44
N ASP A 52 10.17 3.46 10.69
CA ASP A 52 10.88 4.40 11.59
C ASP A 52 12.22 4.87 10.98
N ALA A 53 12.93 3.99 10.28
CA ALA A 53 14.21 4.30 9.65
C ALA A 53 14.15 5.40 8.57
N VAL A 54 12.97 5.72 8.04
CA VAL A 54 12.78 6.71 6.98
C VAL A 54 11.80 7.81 7.35
N VAL A 55 11.24 7.80 8.55
CA VAL A 55 10.19 8.75 8.96
C VAL A 55 10.64 10.21 8.85
N ASP A 56 11.91 10.49 9.16
CA ASP A 56 12.47 11.85 9.08
C ASP A 56 12.58 12.37 7.64
N LYS A 57 12.42 11.49 6.64
CA LYS A 57 12.40 11.84 5.22
C LYS A 57 10.99 11.91 4.65
N CYS A 58 9.98 11.64 5.47
CA CYS A 58 8.58 11.61 5.06
C CYS A 58 7.90 12.93 5.38
N GLU A 59 7.14 13.44 4.42
CA GLU A 59 6.25 14.57 4.58
C GLU A 59 4.83 14.13 4.21
N VAL A 60 3.87 14.48 5.05
CA VAL A 60 2.44 14.25 4.76
C VAL A 60 1.81 15.56 4.35
N VAL A 61 1.46 15.67 3.08
CA VAL A 61 0.77 16.84 2.52
C VAL A 61 -0.65 16.45 2.14
N ILE A 62 -1.63 17.20 2.64
CA ILE A 62 -3.05 16.97 2.37
C ILE A 62 -3.60 18.15 1.58
N TYR A 63 -3.96 17.91 0.33
CA TYR A 63 -4.62 18.88 -0.52
C TYR A 63 -6.13 18.80 -0.30
N THR A 64 -6.77 19.95 -0.13
CA THR A 64 -8.22 20.03 0.16
C THR A 64 -9.02 20.79 -0.89
N ASP A 65 -8.34 21.59 -1.70
CA ASP A 65 -8.97 22.27 -2.83
C ASP A 65 -9.13 21.30 -4.01
N PRO A 66 -10.34 21.13 -4.57
CA PRO A 66 -10.57 20.17 -5.66
C PRO A 66 -9.79 20.48 -6.96
N ALA A 67 -9.55 21.75 -7.27
CA ALA A 67 -8.81 22.12 -8.47
C ALA A 67 -7.32 21.79 -8.28
N GLU A 68 -6.78 22.09 -7.10
CA GLU A 68 -5.41 21.76 -6.74
C GLU A 68 -5.20 20.24 -6.66
N CYS A 69 -6.15 19.48 -6.09
CA CYS A 69 -6.11 18.01 -6.09
C CYS A 69 -6.03 17.46 -7.52
N THR A 70 -6.85 18.00 -8.43
CA THR A 70 -6.85 17.60 -9.85
C THR A 70 -5.52 17.92 -10.51
N ARG A 71 -4.98 19.10 -10.28
CA ARG A 71 -3.68 19.53 -10.81
C ARG A 71 -2.56 18.61 -10.33
N ILE A 72 -2.43 18.42 -9.03
CA ILE A 72 -1.40 17.53 -8.42
C ILE A 72 -1.53 16.10 -8.93
N ARG A 73 -2.76 15.59 -9.06
CA ARG A 73 -2.99 14.26 -9.63
C ARG A 73 -2.40 14.13 -11.03
N HIS A 74 -2.68 15.07 -11.91
CA HIS A 74 -2.28 14.98 -13.33
C HIS A 74 -0.82 15.36 -13.55
N GLU A 75 -0.34 16.40 -12.89
CA GLU A 75 0.99 16.95 -13.15
C GLU A 75 2.10 16.24 -12.33
N VAL A 76 1.75 15.65 -11.19
CA VAL A 76 2.73 15.04 -10.28
C VAL A 76 2.50 13.54 -10.08
N ALA A 77 1.31 13.14 -9.62
CA ALA A 77 1.09 11.76 -9.17
C ALA A 77 1.07 10.76 -10.35
N ILE A 78 0.32 11.04 -11.41
CA ILE A 78 0.24 10.15 -12.58
C ILE A 78 1.61 9.95 -13.25
N PRO A 79 2.41 11.00 -13.53
CA PRO A 79 3.76 10.80 -14.06
C PRO A 79 4.68 9.97 -13.17
N ILE A 80 4.60 10.12 -11.85
CA ILE A 80 5.38 9.31 -10.91
C ILE A 80 4.93 7.85 -10.96
N PHE A 81 3.63 7.58 -10.99
CA PHE A 81 3.10 6.22 -11.10
C PHE A 81 3.51 5.56 -12.40
N ASN A 82 3.38 6.26 -13.53
CA ASN A 82 3.78 5.73 -14.83
C ASN A 82 5.27 5.37 -14.85
N LYS A 83 6.13 6.29 -14.41
CA LYS A 83 7.57 6.04 -14.33
C LYS A 83 7.94 4.88 -13.40
N ARG A 84 7.15 4.64 -12.36
CA ARG A 84 7.32 3.48 -11.49
C ARG A 84 6.91 2.19 -12.19
N ASP A 85 5.76 2.22 -12.87
CA ASP A 85 5.20 1.06 -13.55
C ASP A 85 6.08 0.63 -14.74
N GLU A 86 6.64 1.57 -15.51
CA GLU A 86 7.63 1.31 -16.57
C GLU A 86 8.82 0.45 -16.10
N ARG A 87 9.21 0.55 -14.83
CA ARG A 87 10.28 -0.29 -14.27
C ARG A 87 9.86 -1.73 -14.02
N LEU A 88 8.56 -1.98 -13.93
CA LEU A 88 7.99 -3.31 -13.77
C LEU A 88 7.75 -4.01 -15.11
N ASP A 89 7.53 -3.25 -16.19
CA ASP A 89 7.20 -3.79 -17.52
C ASP A 89 8.28 -4.72 -18.08
N GLN A 90 9.52 -4.62 -17.55
CA GLN A 90 10.64 -5.46 -17.93
C GLN A 90 10.82 -6.69 -17.02
N LEU A 91 10.02 -6.81 -15.98
CA LEU A 91 10.10 -7.88 -15.00
C LEU A 91 8.90 -8.81 -15.17
N THR A 92 9.18 -10.09 -15.21
CA THR A 92 8.17 -11.14 -15.15
C THR A 92 8.31 -11.95 -13.87
N ASP A 93 7.30 -12.72 -13.54
CA ASP A 93 7.33 -13.61 -12.38
C ASP A 93 8.48 -14.62 -12.48
N GLU A 94 8.88 -15.01 -13.69
CA GLU A 94 10.02 -15.90 -13.93
C GLU A 94 11.37 -15.20 -13.79
N SER A 95 11.43 -13.88 -13.99
CA SER A 95 12.67 -13.10 -13.99
C SER A 95 13.21 -12.79 -12.59
N VAL A 96 12.49 -13.13 -11.54
CA VAL A 96 12.87 -12.87 -10.15
C VAL A 96 12.95 -14.16 -9.34
N ASP A 97 13.85 -14.19 -8.37
CA ASP A 97 14.05 -15.36 -7.50
C ASP A 97 13.12 -15.37 -6.28
N VAL A 98 12.60 -14.21 -5.91
CA VAL A 98 11.76 -14.06 -4.72
C VAL A 98 10.52 -13.22 -5.03
N TYR A 99 9.43 -13.53 -4.35
CA TYR A 99 8.25 -12.69 -4.22
C TYR A 99 8.24 -12.01 -2.85
N TYR A 100 7.26 -11.16 -2.59
CA TYR A 100 7.11 -10.53 -1.29
C TYR A 100 5.68 -10.68 -0.76
N SER A 101 5.56 -10.93 0.54
CA SER A 101 4.27 -10.72 1.22
C SER A 101 4.04 -9.24 1.46
N CYS A 102 2.79 -8.86 1.68
CA CYS A 102 2.45 -7.54 2.19
C CYS A 102 1.30 -7.66 3.18
N ILE A 103 1.53 -7.20 4.41
CA ILE A 103 0.57 -7.23 5.51
C ILE A 103 0.12 -5.85 5.97
N LEU A 104 0.40 -4.79 5.22
CA LEU A 104 0.02 -3.42 5.56
C LEU A 104 -1.47 -3.25 5.85
N CYS A 105 -2.34 -4.07 5.23
CA CYS A 105 -3.78 -4.05 5.48
C CYS A 105 -4.19 -4.67 6.83
N GLN A 106 -3.29 -5.33 7.55
CA GLN A 106 -3.65 -6.01 8.81
C GLN A 106 -4.08 -5.04 9.92
N ALA A 107 -3.74 -3.75 9.80
CA ALA A 107 -4.31 -2.72 10.66
C ALA A 107 -5.85 -2.62 10.55
N PHE A 108 -6.43 -3.07 9.44
CA PHE A 108 -7.86 -2.99 9.14
C PHE A 108 -8.49 -4.37 8.96
N SER A 109 -7.74 -5.32 8.43
CA SER A 109 -8.14 -6.71 8.16
C SER A 109 -7.07 -7.66 8.69
N PRO A 110 -7.14 -8.09 9.96
CA PRO A 110 -6.04 -8.76 10.66
C PRO A 110 -5.51 -10.04 10.02
N SER A 111 -6.31 -10.71 9.20
CA SER A 111 -5.91 -11.94 8.50
C SER A 111 -5.50 -11.72 7.04
N HIS A 112 -5.47 -10.46 6.57
CA HIS A 112 -5.17 -10.18 5.18
C HIS A 112 -3.67 -10.24 4.90
N VAL A 113 -3.29 -11.02 3.90
CA VAL A 113 -1.93 -11.09 3.36
C VAL A 113 -2.00 -11.07 1.85
N CYS A 114 -1.25 -10.18 1.21
CA CYS A 114 -1.03 -10.22 -0.23
C CYS A 114 0.29 -10.95 -0.54
N VAL A 115 0.32 -11.66 -1.63
CA VAL A 115 1.56 -12.05 -2.32
C VAL A 115 1.72 -11.10 -3.50
N VAL A 116 2.84 -10.40 -3.52
CA VAL A 116 3.17 -9.37 -4.51
C VAL A 116 4.29 -9.92 -5.39
N THR A 117 4.04 -9.96 -6.69
CA THR A 117 4.99 -10.41 -7.71
C THR A 117 5.21 -9.29 -8.73
N PRO A 118 6.19 -9.39 -9.65
CA PRO A 118 6.34 -8.42 -10.73
C PRO A 118 5.04 -8.19 -11.52
N GLU A 119 4.29 -9.26 -11.80
CA GLU A 119 3.06 -9.21 -12.59
C GLU A 119 1.80 -9.01 -11.76
N ARG A 120 1.93 -9.05 -10.43
CA ARG A 120 0.79 -8.96 -9.51
C ARG A 120 1.02 -7.95 -8.40
N LEU A 121 0.32 -6.85 -8.47
CA LEU A 121 0.26 -5.86 -7.39
C LEU A 121 -0.45 -6.42 -6.14
N GLY A 122 -0.21 -5.82 -4.99
CA GLY A 122 -1.09 -5.96 -3.85
C GLY A 122 -2.54 -5.62 -4.23
N LEU A 123 -3.53 -6.20 -3.56
CA LEU A 123 -4.95 -5.97 -3.86
C LEU A 123 -5.36 -4.49 -3.78
N CYS A 124 -4.62 -3.67 -3.06
CA CYS A 124 -4.81 -2.22 -3.04
C CYS A 124 -4.40 -1.52 -4.33
N GLY A 125 -3.69 -2.20 -5.27
CA GLY A 125 -3.11 -1.59 -6.47
C GLY A 125 -1.99 -0.59 -6.21
N ALA A 126 -1.62 -0.36 -4.95
CA ALA A 126 -0.62 0.63 -4.56
C ALA A 126 0.76 0.02 -4.31
N VAL A 127 0.83 -1.21 -3.84
CA VAL A 127 2.10 -1.89 -3.53
C VAL A 127 2.49 -2.78 -4.69
N SER A 128 3.56 -2.42 -5.37
CA SER A 128 4.20 -3.22 -6.41
C SER A 128 5.31 -4.10 -5.83
N TRP A 129 5.84 -5.02 -6.63
CA TRP A 129 6.98 -5.85 -6.25
C TRP A 129 8.22 -5.01 -5.88
N LEU A 130 8.47 -3.91 -6.60
CA LEU A 130 9.56 -2.99 -6.27
C LEU A 130 9.33 -2.26 -4.95
N ASP A 131 8.09 -1.89 -4.64
CA ASP A 131 7.75 -1.26 -3.37
C ASP A 131 7.92 -2.25 -2.21
N ALA A 132 7.46 -3.48 -2.37
CA ALA A 132 7.61 -4.54 -1.37
C ALA A 132 9.08 -4.89 -1.14
N LYS A 133 9.88 -5.00 -2.21
CA LYS A 133 11.33 -5.21 -2.14
C LYS A 133 12.03 -4.09 -1.39
N ALA A 134 11.74 -2.83 -1.73
CA ALA A 134 12.32 -1.68 -1.04
C ALA A 134 11.91 -1.64 0.44
N THR A 135 10.66 -1.95 0.74
CA THR A 135 10.17 -2.04 2.12
C THR A 135 10.92 -3.09 2.93
N HIS A 136 11.10 -4.28 2.37
CA HIS A 136 11.88 -5.35 3.02
C HIS A 136 13.36 -4.97 3.22
N GLN A 137 13.96 -4.30 2.25
CA GLN A 137 15.35 -3.82 2.36
C GLN A 137 15.53 -2.76 3.44
N LEU A 138 14.52 -1.92 3.67
CA LEU A 138 14.52 -0.90 4.73
C LEU A 138 14.27 -1.51 6.11
N ASP A 139 13.36 -2.47 6.18
CA ASP A 139 13.01 -3.19 7.41
C ASP A 139 12.76 -4.67 7.10
N PRO A 140 13.77 -5.53 7.27
CA PRO A 140 13.63 -6.97 7.05
C PRO A 140 12.61 -7.68 7.96
N ASN A 141 12.24 -7.06 9.08
CA ASN A 141 11.20 -7.58 9.98
C ASN A 141 9.86 -6.84 9.81
N GLY A 142 9.77 -5.96 8.84
CA GLY A 142 8.63 -5.12 8.57
C GLY A 142 7.48 -5.82 7.84
N PRO A 143 6.57 -5.04 7.28
CA PRO A 143 5.31 -5.54 6.72
C PRO A 143 5.45 -6.30 5.40
N CYS A 144 6.63 -6.29 4.77
CA CYS A 144 6.90 -7.02 3.55
C CYS A 144 8.03 -8.02 3.78
N GLN A 145 7.71 -9.31 3.66
CA GLN A 145 8.66 -10.40 3.87
C GLN A 145 8.96 -11.12 2.55
N GLU A 146 10.18 -11.61 2.40
CA GLU A 146 10.55 -12.43 1.23
C GLU A 146 9.80 -13.77 1.24
N ILE A 147 9.36 -14.16 0.06
CA ILE A 147 8.78 -15.48 -0.21
C ILE A 147 9.65 -16.12 -1.29
N THR A 148 10.41 -17.12 -0.93
CA THR A 148 11.24 -17.88 -1.87
C THR A 148 10.34 -18.63 -2.84
N LYS A 149 10.64 -18.54 -4.12
CA LYS A 149 9.96 -19.34 -5.14
C LYS A 149 10.36 -20.81 -4.97
N GLU A 150 9.37 -21.65 -4.78
CA GLU A 150 9.56 -23.09 -4.82
C GLU A 150 9.28 -23.62 -6.23
N ARG A 151 9.55 -24.91 -6.44
CA ARG A 151 9.27 -25.58 -7.70
C ARG A 151 7.81 -25.43 -8.07
N VAL A 152 7.53 -25.00 -9.30
CA VAL A 152 6.18 -25.00 -9.86
C VAL A 152 5.63 -26.42 -9.84
N ILE A 153 4.55 -26.63 -9.06
CA ILE A 153 3.90 -27.95 -8.91
C ILE A 153 2.88 -28.16 -10.04
N ASP A 154 2.37 -27.07 -10.61
CA ASP A 154 1.37 -27.08 -11.67
C ASP A 154 1.75 -26.05 -12.74
N GLU A 155 1.85 -26.52 -13.99
CA GLU A 155 2.11 -25.66 -15.15
C GLU A 155 0.87 -24.82 -15.57
N ASN A 156 -0.26 -24.99 -14.87
CA ASN A 156 -1.46 -24.24 -15.15
C ASN A 156 -1.44 -22.90 -14.41
N PRO A 157 -1.34 -21.76 -15.10
CA PRO A 157 -1.18 -20.44 -14.46
C PRO A 157 -2.38 -19.98 -13.61
N VAL A 158 -3.44 -20.77 -13.55
CA VAL A 158 -4.64 -20.48 -12.70
C VAL A 158 -4.50 -21.05 -11.29
N SER A 159 -3.47 -21.85 -11.00
CA SER A 159 -3.32 -22.60 -9.74
C SER A 159 -2.37 -21.94 -8.73
N TYR A 160 -2.37 -20.62 -8.61
CA TYR A 160 -1.60 -19.91 -7.55
C TYR A 160 -2.19 -20.06 -6.14
N THR A 161 -3.04 -21.04 -5.88
CA THR A 161 -3.73 -21.20 -4.60
C THR A 161 -2.94 -21.99 -3.54
N HIS A 162 -1.72 -22.44 -3.83
CA HIS A 162 -0.96 -23.32 -2.92
C HIS A 162 0.45 -22.80 -2.58
N LEU A 163 0.57 -21.53 -2.22
CA LEU A 163 1.74 -21.05 -1.50
C LEU A 163 1.55 -21.38 -0.01
N THR A 164 2.21 -22.40 0.47
CA THR A 164 2.33 -22.64 1.91
C THR A 164 3.28 -21.60 2.49
N LEU A 165 2.75 -20.68 3.27
CA LEU A 165 3.57 -19.80 4.10
C LEU A 165 4.33 -20.63 5.12
N PRO A 166 5.61 -20.33 5.40
CA PRO A 166 6.32 -20.99 6.47
C PRO A 166 5.59 -20.71 7.79
N THR A 167 5.16 -21.78 8.45
CA THR A 167 4.63 -21.70 9.82
C THR A 167 5.82 -21.56 10.76
N THR A 168 5.97 -20.41 11.36
CA THR A 168 6.83 -20.20 12.54
C THR A 168 6.16 -20.73 13.79
#